data_d55dc0ab6947a116bad03d1f4e968cca
#
_entry.id   d55dc0ab6947a116bad03d1f4e968cca
#
_cell.length_a   1.000
_cell.length_b   1.000
_cell.length_c   1.000
_cell.angle_alpha   90.00
_cell.angle_beta   90.00
_cell.angle_gamma   90.00
#
_symmetry.space_group_name_H-M   'P 1'
#
loop_
_entity.id
_entity.type
_entity.pdbx_description
1 polymer ?
#
loop_
_entity_poly.entity_id
_entity_poly.type
_entity_poly.pdbx_seq_one_letter_code
_entity_poly.pdbx_strand_id
1 'polypeptide(L)'
;TAWAGGWIFAPRNPLARRAGINEPYEKPKQYLKGVLGNHFQEDRVDAFLRHAPHMVDFFETHTSLQFEPGNHIPDTYGHIEGAGTGGRSVIAAPYDGRALGEMIHLLRHPLRETTFKGLTIQAGADLRAFMTMMQSSASFLHVTKRVTKHFWDLARHKRAMQLRNGSALIARLMRSAADRDVVFRVNSPARRLIVEHGRIAGAEIETPEGVEIIRAAQG
;
A
#
# COMPACT_ATOMS: atom_id res chain seq x y z
N THR A 1 3.55 4.67 5.94
CA THR A 1 3.08 3.73 4.88
C THR A 1 3.89 3.91 3.58
N ALA A 2 4.19 5.13 3.11
CA ALA A 2 5.00 5.34 1.90
C ALA A 2 6.40 4.67 1.94
N TRP A 3 6.94 4.43 3.12
CA TRP A 3 8.22 3.74 3.36
C TRP A 3 8.08 2.22 3.54
N ALA A 4 6.86 1.71 3.66
CA ALA A 4 6.63 0.28 3.86
C ALA A 4 6.87 -0.54 2.59
N GLY A 5 7.10 -1.84 2.75
CA GLY A 5 7.13 -2.81 1.67
C GLY A 5 5.81 -2.93 0.91
N GLY A 6 4.71 -2.44 1.51
CA GLY A 6 3.43 -2.26 0.84
C GLY A 6 2.58 -3.52 0.70
N TRP A 7 3.01 -4.66 1.22
CA TRP A 7 2.21 -5.87 1.26
C TRP A 7 1.07 -5.76 2.26
N ILE A 8 -0.11 -6.13 1.83
CA ILE A 8 -1.35 -6.16 2.61
C ILE A 8 -1.77 -7.61 2.72
N PHE A 9 -1.86 -8.11 3.95
CA PHE A 9 -2.36 -9.45 4.23
C PHE A 9 -3.88 -9.45 4.11
N ALA A 10 -4.40 -10.14 3.10
CA ALA A 10 -5.81 -10.26 2.80
C ALA A 10 -6.11 -11.69 2.29
N PRO A 11 -6.18 -12.68 3.18
CA PRO A 11 -6.47 -14.07 2.80
C PRO A 11 -7.78 -14.17 2.03
N ARG A 12 -7.83 -15.11 1.07
CA ARG A 12 -9.01 -15.39 0.24
C ARG A 12 -9.41 -14.20 -0.64
N ASN A 13 -8.50 -13.28 -0.94
CA ASN A 13 -8.76 -12.12 -1.77
C ASN A 13 -9.18 -12.49 -3.21
N PRO A 14 -9.85 -11.59 -3.94
CA PRO A 14 -10.35 -11.85 -5.29
C PRO A 14 -9.24 -12.21 -6.29
N LEU A 15 -8.03 -11.63 -6.15
CA LEU A 15 -6.92 -11.89 -7.07
C LEU A 15 -6.43 -13.33 -6.96
N ALA A 16 -6.28 -13.83 -5.72
CA ALA A 16 -5.90 -15.22 -5.47
C ALA A 16 -6.95 -16.19 -6.03
N ARG A 17 -8.25 -15.91 -5.83
CA ARG A 17 -9.33 -16.73 -6.37
C ARG A 17 -9.33 -16.74 -7.90
N ARG A 18 -9.13 -15.60 -8.56
CA ARG A 18 -8.98 -15.52 -10.03
C ARG A 18 -7.79 -16.31 -10.55
N ALA A 19 -6.75 -16.46 -9.74
CA ALA A 19 -5.57 -17.29 -10.04
C ALA A 19 -5.76 -18.79 -9.68
N GLY A 20 -6.97 -19.21 -9.27
CA GLY A 20 -7.28 -20.60 -8.91
C GLY A 20 -6.83 -21.01 -7.49
N ILE A 21 -6.36 -20.05 -6.67
CA ILE A 21 -5.98 -20.31 -5.28
C ILE A 21 -7.23 -20.19 -4.40
N ASN A 22 -7.83 -21.34 -4.11
CA ASN A 22 -9.01 -21.43 -3.24
C ASN A 22 -8.61 -22.03 -1.91
N GLU A 23 -8.79 -21.29 -0.85
CA GLU A 23 -8.39 -21.65 0.50
C GLU A 23 -9.62 -21.74 1.42
N PRO A 24 -9.75 -22.83 2.24
CA PRO A 24 -10.80 -22.91 3.24
C PRO A 24 -10.63 -21.81 4.30
N TYR A 25 -11.75 -21.31 4.82
CA TYR A 25 -11.78 -20.23 5.80
C TYR A 25 -10.96 -20.52 7.06
N GLU A 26 -10.98 -21.76 7.51
CA GLU A 26 -10.34 -22.19 8.74
C GLU A 26 -8.81 -22.12 8.70
N LYS A 27 -8.22 -22.27 7.52
CA LYS A 27 -6.76 -22.31 7.38
C LYS A 27 -6.08 -20.99 7.76
N PRO A 28 -6.45 -19.81 7.21
CA PRO A 28 -5.90 -18.54 7.66
C PRO A 28 -6.31 -18.17 9.10
N LYS A 29 -7.47 -18.61 9.58
CA LYS A 29 -7.90 -18.42 10.98
C LYS A 29 -6.97 -19.16 11.95
N GLN A 30 -6.64 -20.41 11.65
CA GLN A 30 -5.71 -21.22 12.44
C GLN A 30 -4.30 -20.61 12.46
N TYR A 31 -3.81 -20.15 11.31
CA TYR A 31 -2.55 -19.42 11.24
C TYR A 31 -2.56 -18.19 12.14
N LEU A 32 -3.57 -17.33 12.03
CA LEU A 32 -3.69 -16.14 12.88
C LEU A 32 -3.80 -16.48 14.36
N LYS A 33 -4.47 -17.58 14.71
CA LYS A 33 -4.52 -18.07 16.11
C LYS A 33 -3.13 -18.40 16.65
N GLY A 34 -2.31 -19.07 15.85
CA GLY A 34 -0.93 -19.39 16.21
C GLY A 34 -0.03 -18.16 16.32
N VAL A 35 -0.16 -17.21 15.36
CA VAL A 35 0.63 -15.96 15.34
C VAL A 35 0.28 -15.04 16.50
N LEU A 36 -1.00 -14.88 16.81
CA LEU A 36 -1.48 -13.93 17.82
C LEU A 36 -1.40 -14.50 19.26
N GLY A 37 -1.38 -15.84 19.41
CA GLY A 37 -1.29 -16.48 20.71
C GLY A 37 -2.35 -15.97 21.69
N ASN A 38 -1.94 -15.46 22.86
CA ASN A 38 -2.83 -14.91 23.88
C ASN A 38 -3.53 -13.59 23.50
N HIS A 39 -3.14 -12.96 22.39
CA HIS A 39 -3.81 -11.77 21.83
C HIS A 39 -4.90 -12.12 20.81
N PHE A 40 -5.14 -13.40 20.55
CA PHE A 40 -6.17 -13.85 19.62
C PHE A 40 -7.57 -13.49 20.15
N GLN A 41 -8.29 -12.71 19.37
CA GLN A 41 -9.69 -12.34 19.61
C GLN A 41 -10.53 -12.82 18.43
N GLU A 42 -11.31 -13.86 18.65
CA GLU A 42 -12.04 -14.58 17.61
C GLU A 42 -12.92 -13.65 16.77
N ASP A 43 -13.75 -12.84 17.42
CA ASP A 43 -14.68 -11.93 16.73
C ASP A 43 -13.96 -10.93 15.81
N ARG A 44 -12.80 -10.42 16.25
CA ARG A 44 -11.99 -9.51 15.45
C ARG A 44 -11.32 -10.19 14.25
N VAL A 45 -10.80 -11.40 14.49
CA VAL A 45 -10.19 -12.20 13.42
C VAL A 45 -11.23 -12.60 12.39
N ASP A 46 -12.41 -13.03 12.83
CA ASP A 46 -13.51 -13.37 11.94
C ASP A 46 -14.03 -12.17 11.16
N ALA A 47 -14.15 -11.01 11.79
CA ALA A 47 -14.49 -9.77 11.09
C ALA A 47 -13.44 -9.44 10.03
N PHE A 48 -12.14 -9.51 10.37
CA PHE A 48 -11.05 -9.27 9.45
C PHE A 48 -11.08 -10.25 8.25
N LEU A 49 -11.17 -11.55 8.50
CA LEU A 49 -11.16 -12.58 7.45
C LEU A 49 -12.39 -12.50 6.53
N ARG A 50 -13.52 -12.02 7.03
CA ARG A 50 -14.72 -11.76 6.23
C ARG A 50 -14.58 -10.51 5.36
N HIS A 51 -14.06 -9.42 5.92
CA HIS A 51 -14.08 -8.13 5.24
C HIS A 51 -12.82 -7.82 4.42
N ALA A 52 -11.67 -8.43 4.70
CA ALA A 52 -10.44 -8.17 3.95
C ALA A 52 -10.56 -8.46 2.43
N PRO A 53 -11.20 -9.57 1.99
CA PRO A 53 -11.46 -9.77 0.56
C PRO A 53 -12.36 -8.69 -0.06
N HIS A 54 -13.39 -8.26 0.66
CA HIS A 54 -14.28 -7.19 0.20
C HIS A 54 -13.58 -5.84 0.11
N MET A 55 -12.67 -5.55 1.03
CA MET A 55 -11.85 -4.35 0.97
C MET A 55 -11.02 -4.31 -0.32
N VAL A 56 -10.36 -5.42 -0.67
CA VAL A 56 -9.58 -5.50 -1.91
C VAL A 56 -10.46 -5.25 -3.13
N ASP A 57 -11.62 -5.91 -3.21
CA ASP A 57 -12.58 -5.75 -4.30
C ASP A 57 -13.11 -4.32 -4.40
N PHE A 58 -13.49 -3.74 -3.27
CA PHE A 58 -13.97 -2.35 -3.19
C PHE A 58 -12.94 -1.36 -3.75
N PHE A 59 -11.69 -1.45 -3.31
CA PHE A 59 -10.66 -0.53 -3.77
C PHE A 59 -10.33 -0.71 -5.25
N GLU A 60 -10.26 -1.94 -5.77
CA GLU A 60 -10.04 -2.19 -7.20
C GLU A 60 -11.18 -1.66 -8.07
N THR A 61 -12.43 -1.75 -7.57
CA THR A 61 -13.62 -1.39 -8.36
C THR A 61 -13.92 0.11 -8.30
N HIS A 62 -13.76 0.73 -7.13
CA HIS A 62 -14.27 2.08 -6.87
C HIS A 62 -13.19 3.16 -6.77
N THR A 63 -11.92 2.80 -6.90
CA THR A 63 -10.81 3.76 -6.72
C THR A 63 -9.71 3.56 -7.77
N SER A 64 -8.72 4.44 -7.77
CA SER A 64 -7.50 4.30 -8.59
C SER A 64 -6.55 3.20 -8.06
N LEU A 65 -6.86 2.58 -6.91
CA LEU A 65 -6.03 1.56 -6.33
C LEU A 65 -6.24 0.22 -7.04
N GLN A 66 -5.16 -0.29 -7.64
CA GLN A 66 -5.09 -1.60 -8.26
C GLN A 66 -4.05 -2.43 -7.55
N PHE A 67 -4.25 -3.74 -7.47
CA PHE A 67 -3.36 -4.64 -6.78
C PHE A 67 -2.68 -5.65 -7.72
N GLU A 68 -1.49 -6.08 -7.33
CA GLU A 68 -0.82 -7.28 -7.85
C GLU A 68 -0.92 -8.40 -6.80
N PRO A 69 -1.17 -9.66 -7.21
CA PRO A 69 -1.31 -10.77 -6.29
C PRO A 69 0.03 -11.29 -5.77
N GLY A 70 0.08 -11.62 -4.49
CA GLY A 70 1.20 -12.30 -3.86
C GLY A 70 1.11 -13.83 -3.93
N ASN A 71 0.86 -14.39 -5.12
CA ASN A 71 0.63 -15.83 -5.28
C ASN A 71 1.79 -16.72 -4.84
N HIS A 72 3.01 -16.18 -4.79
CA HIS A 72 4.23 -16.86 -4.38
C HIS A 72 4.88 -16.19 -3.15
N ILE A 73 4.14 -15.37 -2.42
CA ILE A 73 4.61 -14.74 -1.19
C ILE A 73 4.09 -15.57 -0.01
N PRO A 74 4.97 -16.34 0.66
CA PRO A 74 4.56 -17.15 1.80
C PRO A 74 4.26 -16.30 3.03
N ASP A 75 3.54 -16.88 3.96
CA ASP A 75 3.35 -16.28 5.28
C ASP A 75 4.69 -16.18 6.03
N THR A 76 4.84 -15.11 6.81
CA THR A 76 6.10 -14.79 7.52
C THR A 76 6.53 -15.91 8.48
N TYR A 77 5.58 -16.55 9.15
CA TYR A 77 5.84 -17.61 10.11
C TYR A 77 5.42 -18.97 9.55
N GLY A 78 6.14 -19.44 8.53
CA GLY A 78 5.82 -20.67 7.80
C GLY A 78 5.81 -21.96 8.62
N HIS A 79 6.37 -21.94 9.85
CA HIS A 79 6.34 -23.06 10.80
C HIS A 79 5.04 -23.14 11.61
N ILE A 80 4.20 -22.10 11.57
CA ILE A 80 2.92 -22.10 12.30
C ILE A 80 1.88 -22.87 11.49
N GLU A 81 1.10 -23.69 12.21
CA GLU A 81 0.01 -24.46 11.60
C GLU A 81 -0.99 -23.55 10.90
N GLY A 82 -1.42 -23.95 9.72
CA GLY A 82 -2.27 -23.12 8.87
C GLY A 82 -1.52 -22.08 8.00
N ALA A 83 -0.18 -21.99 8.09
CA ALA A 83 0.59 -21.12 7.23
C ALA A 83 0.37 -21.42 5.75
N GLY A 84 0.30 -20.37 4.93
CA GLY A 84 0.15 -20.43 3.48
C GLY A 84 1.47 -20.22 2.77
N THR A 85 1.63 -20.85 1.60
CA THR A 85 2.79 -20.69 0.71
C THR A 85 2.62 -19.57 -0.30
N GLY A 86 1.44 -18.92 -0.33
CA GLY A 86 1.12 -17.81 -1.21
C GLY A 86 -0.38 -17.52 -1.29
N GLY A 87 -0.73 -16.46 -2.02
CA GLY A 87 -2.13 -16.08 -2.29
C GLY A 87 -2.84 -15.31 -1.18
N ARG A 88 -2.19 -15.07 -0.02
CA ARG A 88 -2.79 -14.34 1.10
C ARG A 88 -2.47 -12.87 1.15
N SER A 89 -1.54 -12.42 0.33
CA SER A 89 -1.11 -11.02 0.33
C SER A 89 -1.33 -10.40 -1.05
N VAL A 90 -1.59 -9.10 -1.04
CA VAL A 90 -1.65 -8.26 -2.23
C VAL A 90 -0.73 -7.06 -2.05
N ILE A 91 -0.23 -6.49 -3.14
CA ILE A 91 0.56 -5.27 -3.12
C ILE A 91 -0.01 -4.29 -4.15
N ALA A 92 0.12 -3.00 -3.89
CA ALA A 92 -0.31 -2.01 -4.87
C ALA A 92 0.47 -2.16 -6.17
N ALA A 93 -0.25 -2.22 -7.29
CA ALA A 93 0.35 -2.23 -8.62
C ALA A 93 1.20 -0.96 -8.83
N PRO A 94 2.30 -1.04 -9.58
CA PRO A 94 3.15 0.11 -9.87
C PRO A 94 2.35 1.31 -10.37
N TYR A 95 2.80 2.50 -10.01
CA TYR A 95 2.11 3.74 -10.37
C TYR A 95 3.08 4.75 -10.97
N ASP A 96 2.67 5.44 -12.03
CA ASP A 96 3.45 6.54 -12.58
C ASP A 96 3.18 7.82 -11.78
N GLY A 97 4.18 8.31 -11.08
CA GLY A 97 4.08 9.51 -10.25
C GLY A 97 3.65 10.76 -11.00
N ARG A 98 3.83 10.80 -12.34
CA ARG A 98 3.38 11.92 -13.17
C ARG A 98 1.87 12.12 -13.12
N ALA A 99 1.11 11.04 -12.90
CA ALA A 99 -0.35 11.10 -12.81
C ALA A 99 -0.86 11.82 -11.55
N LEU A 100 0.01 12.07 -10.56
CA LEU A 100 -0.34 12.91 -9.40
C LEU A 100 -0.24 14.42 -9.69
N GLY A 101 0.41 14.84 -10.79
CA GLY A 101 0.70 16.26 -11.01
C GLY A 101 1.48 16.85 -9.83
N GLU A 102 1.09 18.05 -9.37
CA GLU A 102 1.74 18.74 -8.25
C GLU A 102 1.62 17.98 -6.90
N MET A 103 0.60 17.14 -6.73
CA MET A 103 0.44 16.35 -5.51
C MET A 103 1.61 15.39 -5.27
N ILE A 104 2.43 15.08 -6.29
CA ILE A 104 3.62 14.25 -6.12
C ILE A 104 4.59 14.84 -5.07
N HIS A 105 4.60 16.15 -4.89
CA HIS A 105 5.45 16.84 -3.93
C HIS A 105 4.99 16.64 -2.47
N LEU A 106 3.74 16.25 -2.24
CA LEU A 106 3.22 15.87 -0.93
C LEU A 106 3.64 14.45 -0.53
N LEU A 107 3.99 13.61 -1.51
CA LEU A 107 4.42 12.24 -1.25
C LEU A 107 5.89 12.22 -0.82
N ARG A 108 6.16 11.60 0.34
CA ARG A 108 7.54 11.42 0.82
C ARG A 108 8.36 10.59 -0.16
N HIS A 109 9.64 10.96 -0.30
CA HIS A 109 10.60 10.13 -1.01
C HIS A 109 10.74 8.76 -0.33
N PRO A 110 11.01 7.67 -1.09
CA PRO A 110 11.28 6.37 -0.49
C PRO A 110 12.54 6.42 0.37
N LEU A 111 12.68 5.48 1.31
CA LEU A 111 13.88 5.35 2.14
C LEU A 111 15.11 5.11 1.27
N ARG A 112 16.17 5.83 1.54
CA ARG A 112 17.43 5.71 0.77
C ARG A 112 18.03 4.31 0.91
N GLU A 113 17.95 3.74 2.11
CA GLU A 113 18.51 2.46 2.51
C GLU A 113 17.89 1.27 1.75
N THR A 114 16.65 1.42 1.29
CA THR A 114 15.90 0.36 0.57
C THR A 114 15.80 0.62 -0.94
N THR A 115 16.59 1.58 -1.46
CA THR A 115 16.50 2.00 -2.85
C THR A 115 17.87 2.16 -3.49
N PHE A 116 17.94 1.98 -4.80
CA PHE A 116 19.11 2.37 -5.60
C PHE A 116 18.90 3.79 -6.14
N LYS A 117 19.51 4.77 -5.49
CA LYS A 117 19.33 6.21 -5.81
C LYS A 117 17.85 6.62 -5.93
N GLY A 118 16.99 6.07 -5.08
CA GLY A 118 15.55 6.32 -5.11
C GLY A 118 14.75 5.38 -6.01
N LEU A 119 15.38 4.51 -6.78
CA LEU A 119 14.71 3.44 -7.52
C LEU A 119 14.27 2.35 -6.54
N THR A 120 12.98 2.17 -6.37
CA THR A 120 12.40 1.10 -5.55
C THR A 120 12.27 -0.19 -6.37
N ILE A 121 12.72 -1.31 -5.80
CA ILE A 121 12.54 -2.65 -6.38
C ILE A 121 11.42 -3.34 -5.60
N GLN A 122 10.43 -3.87 -6.32
CA GLN A 122 9.28 -4.57 -5.72
C GLN A 122 9.57 -6.05 -5.58
N ALA A 123 9.24 -6.64 -4.43
CA ALA A 123 9.34 -8.09 -4.25
C ALA A 123 8.45 -8.83 -5.25
N GLY A 124 8.91 -9.99 -5.72
CA GLY A 124 8.24 -10.78 -6.75
C GLY A 124 8.98 -10.74 -8.09
N ALA A 125 8.27 -10.57 -9.18
CA ALA A 125 8.83 -10.62 -10.54
C ALA A 125 9.90 -9.55 -10.79
N ASP A 126 9.70 -8.35 -10.25
CA ASP A 126 10.65 -7.24 -10.40
C ASP A 126 11.98 -7.55 -9.73
N LEU A 127 11.96 -7.95 -8.45
CA LEU A 127 13.17 -8.37 -7.72
C LEU A 127 13.88 -9.55 -8.41
N ARG A 128 13.11 -10.53 -8.85
CA ARG A 128 13.66 -11.67 -9.61
C ARG A 128 14.42 -11.20 -10.85
N ALA A 129 13.85 -10.28 -11.63
CA ALA A 129 14.52 -9.72 -12.81
C ALA A 129 15.82 -9.02 -12.46
N PHE A 130 15.88 -8.25 -11.36
CA PHE A 130 17.12 -7.63 -10.89
C PHE A 130 18.18 -8.68 -10.47
N MET A 131 17.76 -9.74 -9.80
CA MET A 131 18.68 -10.81 -9.36
C MET A 131 19.18 -11.69 -10.51
N THR A 132 18.41 -11.84 -11.59
CA THR A 132 18.74 -12.70 -12.74
C THR A 132 19.13 -11.92 -13.99
N MET A 133 19.43 -10.63 -13.87
CA MET A 133 19.71 -9.78 -15.05
C MET A 133 20.88 -10.26 -15.90
N MET A 134 21.89 -10.90 -15.30
CA MET A 134 23.05 -11.46 -16.01
C MET A 134 22.80 -12.88 -16.56
N GLN A 135 21.66 -13.48 -16.23
CA GLN A 135 21.32 -14.87 -16.61
C GLN A 135 20.21 -14.96 -17.64
N SER A 136 19.48 -13.85 -17.90
CA SER A 136 18.32 -13.81 -18.77
C SER A 136 18.27 -12.51 -19.57
N SER A 137 18.18 -12.62 -20.90
CA SER A 137 18.03 -11.44 -21.78
C SER A 137 16.75 -10.65 -21.49
N ALA A 138 15.67 -11.32 -21.14
CA ALA A 138 14.41 -10.67 -20.74
C ALA A 138 14.59 -9.86 -19.42
N SER A 139 15.28 -10.45 -18.43
CA SER A 139 15.60 -9.76 -17.17
C SER A 139 16.54 -8.59 -17.41
N PHE A 140 17.57 -8.76 -18.23
CA PHE A 140 18.49 -7.69 -18.61
C PHE A 140 17.74 -6.51 -19.25
N LEU A 141 16.88 -6.78 -20.23
CA LEU A 141 16.08 -5.75 -20.89
C LEU A 141 15.14 -5.04 -19.92
N HIS A 142 14.47 -5.78 -19.02
CA HIS A 142 13.59 -5.22 -17.99
C HIS A 142 14.35 -4.26 -17.08
N VAL A 143 15.50 -4.70 -16.54
CA VAL A 143 16.31 -3.89 -15.62
C VAL A 143 16.86 -2.67 -16.34
N THR A 144 17.42 -2.82 -17.54
CA THR A 144 17.95 -1.70 -18.34
C THR A 144 16.88 -0.65 -18.60
N LYS A 145 15.68 -1.08 -19.05
CA LYS A 145 14.54 -0.17 -19.26
C LYS A 145 14.17 0.59 -17.99
N ARG A 146 14.11 -0.11 -16.84
CA ARG A 146 13.75 0.53 -15.57
C ARG A 146 14.78 1.51 -15.10
N VAL A 147 16.05 1.15 -15.16
CA VAL A 147 17.17 2.00 -14.72
C VAL A 147 17.32 3.22 -15.61
N THR A 148 17.29 3.05 -16.93
CA THR A 148 17.36 4.17 -17.88
C THR A 148 16.21 5.16 -17.68
N LYS A 149 14.97 4.64 -17.57
CA LYS A 149 13.80 5.47 -17.29
C LYS A 149 13.94 6.19 -15.95
N HIS A 150 14.51 5.54 -14.92
CA HIS A 150 14.71 6.15 -13.63
C HIS A 150 15.70 7.32 -13.66
N PHE A 151 16.84 7.15 -14.33
CA PHE A 151 17.80 8.26 -14.51
C PHE A 151 17.21 9.42 -15.32
N TRP A 152 16.41 9.13 -16.34
CA TRP A 152 15.65 10.14 -17.06
C TRP A 152 14.68 10.88 -16.13
N ASP A 153 13.94 10.15 -15.27
CA ASP A 153 13.03 10.73 -14.29
C ASP A 153 13.78 11.65 -13.31
N LEU A 154 14.95 11.21 -12.83
CA LEU A 154 15.78 12.03 -11.93
C LEU A 154 16.26 13.31 -12.64
N ALA A 155 16.69 13.23 -13.90
CA ALA A 155 17.14 14.39 -14.65
C ALA A 155 16.01 15.41 -14.88
N ARG A 156 14.80 14.92 -15.22
CA ARG A 156 13.66 15.75 -15.61
C ARG A 156 12.82 16.23 -14.44
N HIS A 157 12.61 15.38 -13.41
CA HIS A 157 11.68 15.62 -12.31
C HIS A 157 12.36 15.72 -10.95
N LYS A 158 13.67 15.52 -10.88
CA LYS A 158 14.47 15.53 -9.63
C LYS A 158 14.04 14.46 -8.60
N ARG A 159 13.22 13.51 -9.02
CA ARG A 159 12.73 12.40 -8.19
C ARG A 159 12.32 11.19 -9.02
N ALA A 160 12.25 10.02 -8.35
CA ALA A 160 11.73 8.81 -8.96
C ALA A 160 10.22 8.95 -9.26
N MET A 161 9.83 8.65 -10.48
CA MET A 161 8.43 8.65 -10.92
C MET A 161 7.85 7.24 -11.06
N GLN A 162 8.68 6.20 -11.05
CA GLN A 162 8.24 4.80 -11.05
C GLN A 162 7.93 4.37 -9.62
N LEU A 163 6.74 4.71 -9.13
CA LEU A 163 6.35 4.42 -7.75
C LEU A 163 5.98 2.94 -7.60
N ARG A 164 6.47 2.32 -6.51
CA ARG A 164 6.22 0.92 -6.14
C ARG A 164 6.06 0.78 -4.63
N ASN A 165 5.64 -0.39 -4.18
CA ASN A 165 5.49 -0.69 -2.76
C ASN A 165 4.56 0.32 -2.06
N GLY A 166 4.86 0.73 -0.84
CA GLY A 166 4.07 1.70 -0.07
C GLY A 166 3.92 3.05 -0.76
N SER A 167 4.90 3.47 -1.58
CA SER A 167 4.79 4.71 -2.36
C SER A 167 3.71 4.63 -3.43
N ALA A 168 3.57 3.48 -4.12
CA ALA A 168 2.50 3.26 -5.08
C ALA A 168 1.13 3.21 -4.39
N LEU A 169 1.05 2.54 -3.23
CA LEU A 169 -0.18 2.47 -2.44
C LEU A 169 -0.68 3.87 -2.06
N ILE A 170 0.21 4.69 -1.48
CA ILE A 170 -0.17 6.05 -1.08
C ILE A 170 -0.50 6.93 -2.28
N ALA A 171 0.27 6.84 -3.37
CA ALA A 171 0.02 7.62 -4.58
C ALA A 171 -1.38 7.33 -5.17
N ARG A 172 -1.77 6.06 -5.25
CA ARG A 172 -3.09 5.65 -5.74
C ARG A 172 -4.22 6.09 -4.80
N LEU A 173 -4.02 6.00 -3.48
CA LEU A 173 -4.97 6.52 -2.51
C LEU A 173 -5.11 8.05 -2.57
N MET A 174 -4.00 8.77 -2.71
CA MET A 174 -4.02 10.22 -2.91
C MET A 174 -4.78 10.60 -4.19
N ARG A 175 -4.54 9.89 -5.29
CA ARG A 175 -5.29 10.11 -6.53
C ARG A 175 -6.78 9.86 -6.32
N SER A 176 -7.14 8.74 -5.68
CA SER A 176 -8.53 8.38 -5.39
C SER A 176 -9.25 9.39 -4.50
N ALA A 177 -8.53 9.98 -3.56
CA ALA A 177 -9.05 11.02 -2.70
C ALA A 177 -9.23 12.36 -3.46
N ALA A 178 -8.23 12.73 -4.29
CA ALA A 178 -8.31 13.93 -5.12
C ALA A 178 -9.45 13.84 -6.16
N ASP A 179 -9.71 12.65 -6.72
CA ASP A 179 -10.85 12.41 -7.63
C ASP A 179 -12.21 12.59 -6.93
N ARG A 180 -12.22 12.78 -5.60
CA ARG A 180 -13.38 13.04 -4.73
C ARG A 180 -13.29 14.38 -3.99
N ASP A 181 -12.51 15.31 -4.54
CA ASP A 181 -12.32 16.66 -4.01
C ASP A 181 -11.81 16.74 -2.56
N VAL A 182 -11.11 15.67 -2.10
CA VAL A 182 -10.47 15.69 -0.78
C VAL A 182 -9.24 16.59 -0.81
N VAL A 183 -9.24 17.60 0.04
CA VAL A 183 -8.13 18.55 0.18
C VAL A 183 -7.08 18.00 1.16
N PHE A 184 -5.82 17.92 0.70
CA PHE A 184 -4.68 17.53 1.55
C PHE A 184 -4.05 18.76 2.16
N ARG A 185 -4.02 18.82 3.49
CA ARG A 185 -3.32 19.86 4.23
C ARG A 185 -2.11 19.25 4.94
N VAL A 186 -0.93 19.63 4.52
CA VAL A 186 0.33 19.25 5.15
C VAL A 186 0.84 20.36 6.05
N ASN A 187 1.72 20.02 7.01
CA ASN A 187 2.23 20.99 8.00
C ASN A 187 1.10 21.68 8.81
N SER A 188 0.00 20.97 9.01
CA SER A 188 -1.20 21.48 9.69
C SER A 188 -1.58 20.54 10.85
N PRO A 189 -0.77 20.50 11.93
CA PRO A 189 -1.05 19.62 13.06
C PRO A 189 -2.35 20.00 13.76
N ALA A 190 -3.17 18.99 14.08
CA ALA A 190 -4.33 19.19 14.93
C ALA A 190 -3.87 19.46 16.37
N ARG A 191 -4.33 20.57 16.95
CA ARG A 191 -4.03 21.00 18.32
C ARG A 191 -5.09 20.54 19.30
N ARG A 192 -6.34 20.64 18.92
CA ARG A 192 -7.47 20.31 19.78
C ARG A 192 -8.66 19.83 18.95
N LEU A 193 -9.37 18.83 19.47
CA LEU A 193 -10.68 18.45 18.94
C LEU A 193 -11.75 19.37 19.52
N ILE A 194 -12.69 19.79 18.68
CA ILE A 194 -13.87 20.56 19.10
C ILE A 194 -14.97 19.59 19.40
N VAL A 195 -15.43 19.59 20.64
CA VAL A 195 -16.52 18.72 21.12
C VAL A 195 -17.76 19.56 21.38
N GLU A 196 -18.87 19.21 20.74
CA GLU A 196 -20.18 19.83 20.94
C GLU A 196 -21.21 18.74 21.21
N HIS A 197 -21.98 18.89 22.29
CA HIS A 197 -22.99 17.89 22.69
C HIS A 197 -22.48 16.45 22.80
N GLY A 198 -21.23 16.27 23.26
CA GLY A 198 -20.59 14.94 23.39
C GLY A 198 -20.12 14.31 22.08
N ARG A 199 -20.15 15.03 20.96
CA ARG A 199 -19.67 14.59 19.66
C ARG A 199 -18.54 15.46 19.15
N ILE A 200 -17.63 14.88 18.35
CA ILE A 200 -16.62 15.65 17.65
C ILE A 200 -17.31 16.48 16.57
N ALA A 201 -17.11 17.79 16.60
CA ALA A 201 -17.69 18.76 15.65
C ALA A 201 -16.62 19.43 14.77
N GLY A 202 -15.36 19.13 15.02
CA GLY A 202 -14.25 19.70 14.26
C GLY A 202 -12.91 19.60 14.97
N ALA A 203 -11.94 20.33 14.45
CA ALA A 203 -10.62 20.45 15.05
C ALA A 203 -10.04 21.86 14.88
N GLU A 204 -9.22 22.28 15.82
CA GLU A 204 -8.28 23.38 15.66
C GLU A 204 -7.00 22.84 15.05
N ILE A 205 -6.57 23.41 13.94
CA ILE A 205 -5.31 23.08 13.28
C ILE A 205 -4.39 24.31 13.33
N GLU A 206 -3.10 24.05 13.40
CA GLU A 206 -2.08 25.09 13.27
C GLU A 206 -1.61 25.13 11.83
N THR A 207 -1.65 26.30 11.22
CA THR A 207 -1.15 26.57 9.88
C THR A 207 -0.03 27.60 9.94
N PRO A 208 0.78 27.79 8.89
CA PRO A 208 1.77 28.86 8.86
C PRO A 208 1.18 30.26 9.07
N GLU A 209 -0.11 30.43 8.75
CA GLU A 209 -0.85 31.70 8.88
C GLU A 209 -1.50 31.87 10.27
N GLY A 210 -1.48 30.84 11.11
CA GLY A 210 -2.07 30.85 12.46
C GLY A 210 -2.98 29.66 12.74
N VAL A 211 -3.84 29.79 13.75
CA VAL A 211 -4.80 28.74 14.13
C VAL A 211 -6.06 28.86 13.26
N GLU A 212 -6.43 27.77 12.63
CA GLU A 212 -7.66 27.64 11.83
C GLU A 212 -8.60 26.61 12.46
N ILE A 213 -9.90 26.88 12.40
CA ILE A 213 -10.95 25.96 12.86
C ILE A 213 -11.56 25.26 11.66
N ILE A 214 -11.45 23.93 11.63
CA ILE A 214 -12.13 23.10 10.64
C ILE A 214 -13.35 22.47 11.30
N ARG A 215 -14.52 22.68 10.72
CA ARG A 215 -15.78 22.07 11.15
C ARG A 215 -16.06 20.81 10.35
N ALA A 216 -16.60 19.78 11.01
CA ALA A 216 -17.00 18.53 10.40
C ALA A 216 -18.48 18.27 10.67
N ALA A 217 -19.24 17.97 9.61
CA ALA A 217 -20.68 17.72 9.73
C ALA A 217 -20.98 16.36 10.37
N GLN A 218 -20.07 15.39 10.22
CA GLN A 218 -20.26 14.02 10.70
C GLN A 218 -19.27 13.63 11.83
N GLY A 219 -18.41 14.53 12.23
CA GLY A 219 -17.39 14.28 13.26
C GLY A 219 -16.03 13.89 12.74
#